data_56e48b51c3696ec5b574bb9b59233a63
#
_entry.id   56e48b51c3696ec5b574bb9b59233a63
#
_cell.length_a   1.000
_cell.length_b   1.000
_cell.length_c   1.000
_cell.angle_alpha   90.00
_cell.angle_beta   90.00
_cell.angle_gamma   90.00
#
_symmetry.space_group_name_H-M   'P 1'
#
loop_
_entity.id
_entity.type
_entity.pdbx_description
1 polymer ?
#
loop_
_entity_poly.entity_id
_entity_poly.type
_entity_poly.pdbx_seq_one_letter_code
_entity_poly.pdbx_strand_id
1 'polypeptide(L)'
;MAPTGSSSRRKGGPASENARPADARGAAGDALLRQAKRYPDLLSDQPETAGLADNDAGLADVIYDASVRRWLTLSALIERAGERPMARLEPVVRASLLAGAAQIVLLDRVPAYAAVGESVAFVKSRGGRRASGLVNAILR
;
A
#
# COMPACT_ATOMS: atom_id res chain seq x y z
N MET A 1 -35.95 -25.11 -0.18
CA MET A 1 -35.44 -24.93 -0.17
C MET A 1 -34.55 -24.32 -0.14
N ALA A 2 -34.08 -24.07 -0.09
CA ALA A 2 -33.33 -23.72 -0.02
C ALA A 2 -32.41 -23.39 -0.04
N PRO A 3 -32.09 -23.20 -0.06
CA PRO A 3 -31.19 -22.87 -0.08
C PRO A 3 -30.26 -22.75 -0.04
N THR A 4 -29.99 -22.85 0.06
CA THR A 4 -29.17 -22.89 0.12
C THR A 4 -28.28 -22.36 -0.39
N GLY A 5 -28.40 -22.08 -0.96
CA GLY A 5 -27.54 -21.55 -1.69
C GLY A 5 -26.46 -20.99 -1.09
N SER A 6 -26.69 -20.52 -0.45
CA SER A 6 -25.80 -19.92 0.16
C SER A 6 -24.54 -20.41 0.17
N SER A 7 -24.46 -21.28 0.33
CA SER A 7 -23.30 -21.82 0.53
C SER A 7 -22.33 -21.49 -0.38
N SER A 8 -22.63 -21.48 -1.33
CA SER A 8 -21.73 -21.44 -2.23
C SER A 8 -20.70 -20.49 -2.06
N ARG A 9 -21.00 -19.53 -1.79
CA ARG A 9 -20.16 -18.65 -1.81
C ARG A 9 -18.95 -18.85 -1.26
N ARG A 10 -18.88 -19.22 -0.43
CA ARG A 10 -17.81 -19.30 0.24
C ARG A 10 -16.72 -19.77 -0.37
N LYS A 11 -16.83 -20.44 -1.09
CA LYS A 11 -15.89 -21.10 -1.52
C LYS A 11 -14.95 -20.40 -2.22
N GLY A 12 -15.08 -19.69 -2.87
CA GLY A 12 -14.08 -19.13 -3.62
C GLY A 12 -13.21 -18.32 -2.78
N GLY A 13 -13.34 -18.45 -1.61
CA GLY A 13 -12.66 -17.65 -0.73
C GLY A 13 -11.19 -17.46 -0.87
N PRO A 14 -10.45 -18.49 -1.06
CA PRO A 14 -9.02 -18.37 -1.01
C PRO A 14 -8.46 -17.34 -1.94
N ALA A 15 -8.84 -17.41 -3.14
CA ALA A 15 -8.31 -16.51 -4.09
C ALA A 15 -8.71 -15.10 -3.81
N SER A 16 -9.94 -14.90 -3.46
CA SER A 16 -10.37 -13.56 -3.24
C SER A 16 -9.77 -12.97 -2.01
N GLU A 17 -9.43 -13.76 -1.04
CA GLU A 17 -8.84 -13.21 0.13
C GLU A 17 -7.54 -12.56 -0.16
N ASN A 18 -6.75 -13.15 -1.00
CA ASN A 18 -5.47 -12.60 -1.32
C ASN A 18 -5.60 -11.30 -2.07
N ALA A 19 -6.64 -11.14 -2.80
CA ALA A 19 -6.80 -9.95 -3.59
C ALA A 19 -7.44 -8.83 -2.83
N ARG A 20 -8.00 -9.12 -1.66
CA ARG A 20 -8.72 -8.10 -0.96
C ARG A 20 -7.89 -7.41 0.09
N PRO A 21 -7.87 -6.11 0.12
CA PRO A 21 -7.17 -5.41 1.18
C PRO A 21 -7.91 -5.60 2.50
N ALA A 22 -7.16 -5.75 3.55
CA ALA A 22 -7.75 -5.94 4.86
C ALA A 22 -8.08 -4.60 5.51
N ASP A 23 -7.41 -3.55 5.11
CA ASP A 23 -7.58 -2.27 5.74
C ASP A 23 -7.20 -1.13 4.79
N ALA A 24 -7.28 0.08 5.29
CA ALA A 24 -7.02 1.28 4.52
C ALA A 24 -5.62 1.27 3.90
N ARG A 25 -4.63 0.90 4.68
CA ARG A 25 -3.25 0.95 4.22
C ARG A 25 -2.98 -0.10 3.16
N GLY A 26 -3.60 -1.26 3.30
CA GLY A 26 -3.51 -2.30 2.29
C GLY A 26 -4.12 -1.86 0.97
N ALA A 27 -5.28 -1.21 1.03
CA ALA A 27 -5.95 -0.72 -0.17
C ALA A 27 -5.11 0.33 -0.89
N ALA A 28 -4.57 1.29 -0.13
CA ALA A 28 -3.73 2.33 -0.71
C ALA A 28 -2.46 1.72 -1.29
N GLY A 29 -1.84 0.79 -0.56
CA GLY A 29 -0.63 0.13 -1.02
C GLY A 29 -0.83 -0.63 -2.31
N ASP A 30 -1.95 -1.33 -2.44
CA ASP A 30 -2.24 -2.08 -3.67
C ASP A 30 -2.44 -1.15 -4.86
N ALA A 31 -3.10 -0.01 -4.66
CA ALA A 31 -3.25 0.96 -5.73
C ALA A 31 -1.90 1.56 -6.11
N LEU A 32 -1.06 1.85 -5.12
CA LEU A 32 0.28 2.36 -5.39
C LEU A 32 1.16 1.32 -6.08
N LEU A 33 0.95 0.05 -5.76
CA LEU A 33 1.67 -1.03 -6.42
C LEU A 33 1.34 -1.05 -7.90
N ARG A 34 0.07 -0.88 -8.26
CA ARG A 34 -0.32 -0.82 -9.66
C ARG A 34 0.38 0.34 -10.35
N GLN A 35 0.45 1.50 -9.69
CA GLN A 35 1.11 2.66 -10.27
C GLN A 35 2.63 2.47 -10.35
N ALA A 36 3.22 1.85 -9.35
CA ALA A 36 4.66 1.61 -9.35
C ALA A 36 5.08 0.70 -10.51
N LYS A 37 4.21 -0.23 -10.88
CA LYS A 37 4.48 -1.11 -12.01
C LYS A 37 4.41 -0.37 -13.35
N ARG A 38 3.70 0.76 -13.38
CA ARG A 38 3.54 1.54 -14.60
C ARG A 38 4.48 2.72 -14.71
N TYR A 39 5.05 3.12 -13.59
CA TYR A 39 5.87 4.32 -13.57
C TYR A 39 6.91 4.31 -14.68
N PRO A 40 7.09 5.41 -15.44
CA PRO A 40 6.56 6.75 -15.12
C PRO A 40 5.18 7.05 -15.69
N ASP A 41 4.55 6.12 -16.38
CA ASP A 41 3.28 6.38 -17.04
C ASP A 41 2.11 6.13 -16.11
N LEU A 42 1.99 7.00 -15.12
CA LEU A 42 0.91 6.86 -14.14
C LEU A 42 -0.44 7.12 -14.79
N LEU A 43 -1.41 6.29 -14.43
CA LEU A 43 -2.76 6.41 -14.97
C LEU A 43 -3.72 6.78 -13.86
N SER A 44 -4.89 7.21 -14.27
CA SER A 44 -5.96 7.46 -13.31
C SER A 44 -6.31 6.16 -12.60
N ASP A 45 -6.31 6.18 -11.29
CA ASP A 45 -6.58 4.99 -10.50
C ASP A 45 -6.98 5.45 -9.09
N GLN A 46 -7.45 4.53 -8.29
CA GLN A 46 -7.80 4.83 -6.90
C GLN A 46 -7.82 3.52 -6.11
N PRO A 47 -7.73 3.61 -4.79
CA PRO A 47 -7.78 2.41 -3.96
C PRO A 47 -9.12 1.68 -4.09
N GLU A 48 -9.06 0.37 -3.93
CA GLU A 48 -10.26 -0.44 -3.92
C GLU A 48 -10.78 -0.44 -2.49
N THR A 49 -11.84 0.31 -2.24
CA THR A 49 -12.33 0.50 -0.88
C THR A 49 -13.65 -0.21 -0.59
N ALA A 50 -14.15 -0.97 -1.54
CA ALA A 50 -15.39 -1.71 -1.32
C ALA A 50 -15.24 -2.64 -0.11
N GLY A 51 -16.16 -2.56 0.79
CA GLY A 51 -16.13 -3.40 1.98
C GLY A 51 -15.39 -2.81 3.16
N LEU A 52 -14.74 -1.67 2.99
CA LEU A 52 -14.09 -1.00 4.10
C LEU A 52 -15.08 -0.07 4.79
N ALA A 53 -14.87 0.15 6.09
CA ALA A 53 -15.62 1.16 6.80
C ALA A 53 -15.30 2.54 6.22
N ASP A 54 -16.20 3.49 6.39
CA ASP A 54 -16.02 4.82 5.79
C ASP A 54 -14.72 5.50 6.20
N ASN A 55 -14.34 5.37 7.46
CA ASN A 55 -13.09 5.96 7.93
C ASN A 55 -11.89 5.34 7.22
N ASP A 56 -11.92 4.04 7.02
CA ASP A 56 -10.82 3.34 6.38
C ASP A 56 -10.78 3.65 4.90
N ALA A 57 -11.93 3.77 4.26
CA ALA A 57 -12.00 4.14 2.86
C ALA A 57 -11.42 5.54 2.65
N GLY A 58 -11.80 6.47 3.53
CA GLY A 58 -11.26 7.82 3.47
C GLY A 58 -9.76 7.87 3.69
N LEU A 59 -9.28 7.09 4.63
CA LEU A 59 -7.84 7.05 4.90
C LEU A 59 -7.08 6.47 3.71
N ALA A 60 -7.63 5.43 3.08
CA ALA A 60 -7.00 4.84 1.90
C ALA A 60 -6.86 5.88 0.78
N ASP A 61 -7.92 6.65 0.56
CA ASP A 61 -7.91 7.69 -0.47
C ASP A 61 -6.88 8.76 -0.15
N VAL A 62 -6.80 9.19 1.10
CA VAL A 62 -5.85 10.22 1.50
C VAL A 62 -4.41 9.76 1.33
N ILE A 63 -4.11 8.52 1.75
CA ILE A 63 -2.76 7.99 1.60
C ILE A 63 -2.38 7.89 0.13
N TYR A 64 -3.28 7.37 -0.67
CA TYR A 64 -3.02 7.20 -2.09
C TYR A 64 -2.81 8.56 -2.78
N ASP A 65 -3.73 9.47 -2.54
CA ASP A 65 -3.69 10.78 -3.17
C ASP A 65 -2.42 11.54 -2.78
N ALA A 66 -2.08 11.54 -1.50
CA ALA A 66 -0.87 12.21 -1.03
C ALA A 66 0.37 11.60 -1.69
N SER A 67 0.40 10.28 -1.81
CA SER A 67 1.53 9.59 -2.41
C SER A 67 1.70 9.91 -3.88
N VAL A 68 0.60 9.92 -4.62
CA VAL A 68 0.65 10.17 -6.05
C VAL A 68 1.00 11.64 -6.33
N ARG A 69 0.40 12.55 -5.59
CA ARG A 69 0.67 13.98 -5.80
C ARG A 69 2.10 14.36 -5.46
N ARG A 70 2.71 13.66 -4.54
CA ARG A 70 4.07 13.98 -4.10
C ARG A 70 5.05 12.89 -4.47
N TRP A 71 4.74 12.13 -5.51
CA TRP A 71 5.55 10.98 -5.92
C TRP A 71 7.04 11.30 -6.01
N LEU A 72 7.37 12.36 -6.73
CA LEU A 72 8.77 12.70 -6.93
C LEU A 72 9.45 13.18 -5.64
N THR A 73 8.74 13.96 -4.85
CA THR A 73 9.27 14.45 -3.58
C THR A 73 9.53 13.28 -2.63
N LEU A 74 8.54 12.40 -2.51
CA LEU A 74 8.69 11.24 -1.63
C LEU A 74 9.79 10.31 -2.14
N SER A 75 9.87 10.14 -3.45
CA SER A 75 10.94 9.32 -4.03
C SER A 75 12.31 9.88 -3.69
N ALA A 76 12.47 11.19 -3.77
CA ALA A 76 13.74 11.82 -3.44
C ALA A 76 14.11 11.61 -1.97
N LEU A 77 13.13 11.72 -1.08
CA LEU A 77 13.38 11.49 0.35
C LEU A 77 13.76 10.04 0.61
N ILE A 78 13.07 9.12 -0.03
CA ILE A 78 13.33 7.69 0.13
C ILE A 78 14.71 7.35 -0.41
N GLU A 79 15.07 7.88 -1.56
CA GLU A 79 16.39 7.64 -2.15
C GLU A 79 17.49 8.18 -1.26
N ARG A 80 17.26 9.32 -0.67
CA ARG A 80 18.23 9.90 0.23
C ARG A 80 18.42 9.06 1.47
N ALA A 81 17.32 8.63 2.07
CA ALA A 81 17.39 7.82 3.28
C ALA A 81 17.97 6.43 3.02
N GLY A 82 17.65 5.85 1.88
CA GLY A 82 18.10 4.50 1.55
C GLY A 82 19.40 4.44 0.78
N GLU A 83 19.90 5.59 0.35
CA GLU A 83 21.14 5.69 -0.43
C GLU A 83 21.12 4.78 -1.66
N ARG A 84 19.98 4.73 -2.32
CA ARG A 84 19.84 3.98 -3.57
C ARG A 84 18.68 4.51 -4.40
N PRO A 85 18.75 4.37 -5.71
CA PRO A 85 17.68 4.88 -6.58
C PRO A 85 16.41 4.06 -6.44
N MET A 86 15.26 4.72 -6.50
CA MET A 86 13.96 4.04 -6.49
C MET A 86 13.85 3.05 -7.63
N ALA A 87 14.48 3.35 -8.77
CA ALA A 87 14.40 2.48 -9.94
C ALA A 87 14.98 1.10 -9.68
N ARG A 88 15.85 0.95 -8.69
CA ARG A 88 16.43 -0.34 -8.37
C ARG A 88 15.59 -1.17 -7.42
N LEU A 89 14.52 -0.60 -6.91
CA LEU A 89 13.65 -1.30 -5.98
C LEU A 89 12.50 -1.93 -6.75
N GLU A 90 12.06 -3.09 -6.29
CA GLU A 90 10.90 -3.74 -6.88
C GLU A 90 9.64 -2.90 -6.67
N PRO A 91 8.65 -3.00 -7.56
CA PRO A 91 7.43 -2.20 -7.43
C PRO A 91 6.76 -2.32 -6.08
N VAL A 92 6.71 -3.51 -5.49
CA VAL A 92 6.06 -3.69 -4.20
C VAL A 92 6.81 -2.93 -3.10
N VAL A 93 8.12 -2.86 -3.20
CA VAL A 93 8.93 -2.13 -2.23
C VAL A 93 8.72 -0.64 -2.41
N ARG A 94 8.69 -0.17 -3.66
CA ARG A 94 8.44 1.24 -3.94
C ARG A 94 7.07 1.67 -3.41
N ALA A 95 6.05 0.85 -3.67
CA ALA A 95 4.71 1.16 -3.19
C ALA A 95 4.66 1.26 -1.68
N SER A 96 5.29 0.30 -1.00
CA SER A 96 5.34 0.29 0.45
C SER A 96 6.03 1.53 1.01
N LEU A 97 7.15 1.89 0.42
CA LEU A 97 7.92 3.06 0.87
C LEU A 97 7.17 4.36 0.61
N LEU A 98 6.52 4.47 -0.55
CA LEU A 98 5.75 5.68 -0.86
C LEU A 98 4.59 5.86 0.11
N ALA A 99 3.85 4.78 0.37
CA ALA A 99 2.73 4.87 1.30
C ALA A 99 3.21 5.19 2.72
N GLY A 100 4.27 4.55 3.15
CA GLY A 100 4.82 4.80 4.48
C GLY A 100 5.36 6.22 4.63
N ALA A 101 6.13 6.66 3.64
CA ALA A 101 6.71 8.00 3.69
C ALA A 101 5.62 9.07 3.65
N ALA A 102 4.58 8.87 2.83
CA ALA A 102 3.48 9.83 2.76
C ALA A 102 2.81 9.97 4.13
N GLN A 103 2.60 8.87 4.82
CA GLN A 103 1.97 8.91 6.13
C GLN A 103 2.86 9.61 7.16
N ILE A 104 4.15 9.34 7.13
CA ILE A 104 5.08 9.92 8.10
C ILE A 104 5.26 11.41 7.86
N VAL A 105 5.40 11.81 6.62
CA VAL A 105 5.78 13.18 6.28
C VAL A 105 4.59 14.10 6.09
N LEU A 106 3.49 13.58 5.57
CA LEU A 106 2.38 14.42 5.15
C LEU A 106 1.11 14.29 5.96
N LEU A 107 0.97 13.23 6.73
CA LEU A 107 -0.27 13.00 7.48
C LEU A 107 -0.03 13.11 8.98
N ASP A 108 -0.51 14.20 9.54
CA ASP A 108 -0.23 14.51 10.94
C ASP A 108 -0.80 13.52 11.95
N ARG A 109 -1.91 12.90 11.61
CA ARG A 109 -2.60 12.05 12.58
C ARG A 109 -2.16 10.61 12.59
N VAL A 110 -1.23 10.25 11.72
CA VAL A 110 -0.76 8.87 11.67
C VAL A 110 0.53 8.77 12.47
N PRO A 111 0.56 7.96 13.52
CA PRO A 111 1.81 7.76 14.26
C PRO A 111 2.85 7.10 13.36
N ALA A 112 4.08 7.57 13.47
CA ALA A 112 5.14 7.04 12.62
C ALA A 112 5.30 5.53 12.80
N TYR A 113 5.21 5.03 14.03
CA TYR A 113 5.40 3.60 14.25
C TYR A 113 4.32 2.77 13.54
N ALA A 114 3.11 3.31 13.45
CA ALA A 114 2.04 2.60 12.76
C ALA A 114 2.30 2.57 11.26
N ALA A 115 2.76 3.69 10.71
CA ALA A 115 3.09 3.75 9.29
C ALA A 115 4.21 2.78 8.94
N VAL A 116 5.25 2.72 9.78
CA VAL A 116 6.36 1.80 9.55
C VAL A 116 5.89 0.35 9.64
N GLY A 117 5.17 0.01 10.70
CA GLY A 117 4.71 -1.35 10.92
C GLY A 117 3.81 -1.85 9.80
N GLU A 118 2.88 -1.01 9.36
CA GLU A 118 1.95 -1.40 8.30
C GLU A 118 2.66 -1.51 6.95
N SER A 119 3.65 -0.66 6.71
CA SER A 119 4.42 -0.76 5.46
C SER A 119 5.23 -2.03 5.41
N VAL A 120 5.82 -2.43 6.52
CA VAL A 120 6.55 -3.70 6.61
C VAL A 120 5.59 -4.87 6.40
N ALA A 121 4.42 -4.83 7.05
CA ALA A 121 3.43 -5.88 6.90
C ALA A 121 2.94 -5.98 5.46
N PHE A 122 2.74 -4.85 4.81
CA PHE A 122 2.30 -4.82 3.43
C PHE A 122 3.31 -5.50 2.51
N VAL A 123 4.58 -5.14 2.62
CA VAL A 123 5.58 -5.71 1.73
C VAL A 123 5.74 -7.20 1.98
N LYS A 124 5.60 -7.65 3.21
CA LYS A 124 5.65 -9.08 3.51
C LYS A 124 4.49 -9.83 2.89
N SER A 125 3.29 -9.25 2.95
CA SER A 125 2.10 -9.93 2.47
C SER A 125 1.98 -9.93 0.95
N ARG A 126 2.75 -9.11 0.27
CA ARG A 126 2.69 -9.00 -1.20
C ARG A 126 3.93 -9.58 -1.88
N GLY A 127 4.63 -10.48 -1.19
CA GLY A 127 5.75 -11.18 -1.80
C GLY A 127 7.10 -10.51 -1.67
N GLY A 128 7.17 -9.42 -0.97
CA GLY A 128 8.43 -8.70 -0.80
C GLY A 128 9.10 -8.93 0.53
N ARG A 129 8.89 -10.09 1.14
CA ARG A 129 9.40 -10.36 2.49
C ARG A 129 10.89 -10.09 2.65
N ARG A 130 11.68 -10.37 1.62
CA ARG A 130 13.12 -10.13 1.71
C ARG A 130 13.46 -8.68 1.94
N ALA A 131 12.63 -7.77 1.46
CA ALA A 131 12.88 -6.34 1.58
C ALA A 131 12.30 -5.74 2.84
N SER A 132 11.69 -6.53 3.72
CA SER A 132 11.03 -5.95 4.90
C SER A 132 12.01 -5.21 5.80
N GLY A 133 13.23 -5.71 5.94
CA GLY A 133 14.25 -5.03 6.73
C GLY A 133 14.65 -3.70 6.13
N LEU A 134 14.75 -3.66 4.81
CA LEU A 134 15.09 -2.42 4.11
C LEU A 134 13.98 -1.39 4.27
N VAL A 135 12.72 -1.80 4.13
CA VAL A 135 11.59 -0.91 4.31
C VAL A 135 11.60 -0.33 5.73
N ASN A 136 11.81 -1.20 6.72
CA ASN A 136 11.86 -0.75 8.10
C ASN A 136 12.99 0.24 8.32
N ALA A 137 14.16 -0.03 7.78
CA ALA A 137 15.32 0.84 7.96
C ALA A 137 15.12 2.20 7.30
N ILE A 138 14.57 2.23 6.11
CA ILE A 138 14.39 3.48 5.39
C ILE A 138 13.32 4.36 6.05
N LEU A 139 12.23 3.76 6.50
CA LEU A 139 11.13 4.54 7.06
C LEU A 139 11.38 4.99 8.50
N ARG A 140 12.33 4.38 9.16
CA ARG A 140 12.69 4.85 10.47
C ARG A 140 13.62 6.05 10.36
#